data_312e58b5a97a9617e65061118130ab9b
#
_entry.id   312e58b5a97a9617e65061118130ab9b
#
_cell.length_a   1.000
_cell.length_b   1.000
_cell.length_c   1.000
_cell.angle_alpha   90.00
_cell.angle_beta   90.00
_cell.angle_gamma   90.00
#
_symmetry.space_group_name_H-M   'P 1'
#
loop_
_entity.id
_entity.type
_entity.pdbx_description
1 polymer ?
#
loop_
_entity_poly.entity_id
_entity_poly.type
_entity_poly.pdbx_seq_one_letter_code
_entity_poly.pdbx_strand_id
1 'polypeptide(L)'
;MTGAMAQTKLNIVLCGFMGCGKSTVGKKLSQMTQMEFVDMDGYIEKRAGMKSPDIFEKHGEGFFRDLEHEAAVELSQRGGYVVATGGGALTFQRNVDAFKEGGVIVLLDTPLRVLQLRLKNDRNRPLLQRPDRFRFIRELHQKRMPLYRRAADVVIPTKGSPNAVCRQVLQALEEKNLTNS
;
A
#
# COMPACT_ATOMS: atom_id res chain seq x y z
N MET A 1 -25.21 -26.50 -17.08
CA MET A 1 -25.20 -25.15 -16.42
C MET A 1 -23.77 -24.74 -16.18
N THR A 2 -23.18 -24.04 -17.13
CA THR A 2 -21.84 -23.51 -17.04
C THR A 2 -21.92 -22.19 -16.26
N GLY A 3 -21.63 -22.24 -14.98
CA GLY A 3 -21.42 -21.04 -14.20
C GLY A 3 -20.21 -20.29 -14.78
N ALA A 4 -20.41 -19.15 -15.43
CA ALA A 4 -19.37 -18.22 -15.78
C ALA A 4 -18.67 -17.85 -14.46
N MET A 5 -17.46 -18.33 -14.22
CA MET A 5 -16.58 -17.76 -13.21
C MET A 5 -16.40 -16.30 -13.58
N ALA A 6 -17.02 -15.39 -12.82
CA ALA A 6 -16.76 -13.98 -12.96
C ALA A 6 -15.25 -13.82 -12.85
N GLN A 7 -14.59 -13.36 -13.92
CA GLN A 7 -13.17 -13.01 -13.87
C GLN A 7 -13.01 -12.00 -12.76
N THR A 8 -12.39 -12.42 -11.66
CA THR A 8 -12.10 -11.55 -10.53
C THR A 8 -11.15 -10.46 -11.05
N LYS A 9 -11.60 -9.22 -11.02
CA LYS A 9 -10.77 -8.08 -11.42
C LYS A 9 -9.53 -8.04 -10.55
N LEU A 10 -8.35 -7.89 -11.15
CA LEU A 10 -7.10 -7.73 -10.41
C LEU A 10 -7.14 -6.49 -9.51
N ASN A 11 -6.55 -6.58 -8.33
CA ASN A 11 -6.33 -5.44 -7.47
C ASN A 11 -5.15 -4.60 -7.95
N ILE A 12 -5.21 -3.30 -7.73
CA ILE A 12 -4.04 -2.41 -7.79
C ILE A 12 -3.57 -2.18 -6.36
N VAL A 13 -2.43 -2.76 -5.99
CA VAL A 13 -1.91 -2.72 -4.63
C VAL A 13 -0.80 -1.69 -4.54
N LEU A 14 -1.06 -0.56 -3.90
CA LEU A 14 -0.10 0.52 -3.74
C LEU A 14 0.82 0.27 -2.56
N CYS A 15 2.11 0.26 -2.85
CA CYS A 15 3.22 0.09 -1.94
C CYS A 15 4.07 1.36 -1.89
N GLY A 16 4.77 1.59 -0.82
CA GLY A 16 5.71 2.70 -0.68
C GLY A 16 5.84 3.21 0.74
N PHE A 17 6.85 4.02 0.95
CA PHE A 17 7.18 4.57 2.25
C PHE A 17 6.08 5.53 2.76
N MET A 18 6.02 5.73 4.08
CA MET A 18 5.12 6.73 4.67
C MET A 18 5.33 8.10 4.02
N GLY A 19 4.24 8.81 3.74
CA GLY A 19 4.31 10.13 3.07
C GLY A 19 4.52 10.09 1.55
N CYS A 20 4.60 8.92 0.91
CA CYS A 20 4.75 8.84 -0.56
C CYS A 20 3.46 9.13 -1.34
N GLY A 21 2.29 9.17 -0.68
CA GLY A 21 1.03 9.56 -1.30
C GLY A 21 0.09 8.41 -1.67
N LYS A 22 0.25 7.20 -1.10
CA LYS A 22 -0.59 6.03 -1.39
C LYS A 22 -2.09 6.32 -1.28
N SER A 23 -2.54 6.95 -0.21
CA SER A 23 -3.97 7.23 -0.01
C SER A 23 -4.50 8.25 -1.02
N THR A 24 -3.73 9.29 -1.31
CA THR A 24 -4.12 10.31 -2.30
C THR A 24 -4.17 9.74 -3.71
N VAL A 25 -3.14 9.03 -4.13
CA VAL A 25 -3.06 8.37 -5.44
C VAL A 25 -4.12 7.28 -5.54
N GLY A 26 -4.30 6.48 -4.48
CA GLY A 26 -5.26 5.39 -4.43
C GLY A 26 -6.71 5.86 -4.63
N LYS A 27 -7.12 6.92 -3.95
CA LYS A 27 -8.46 7.50 -4.13
C LYS A 27 -8.69 8.02 -5.54
N LYS A 28 -7.67 8.63 -6.16
CA LYS A 28 -7.76 9.10 -7.55
C LYS A 28 -7.79 7.95 -8.55
N LEU A 29 -6.96 6.94 -8.38
CA LEU A 29 -7.00 5.72 -9.20
C LEU A 29 -8.36 5.04 -9.10
N SER A 30 -8.93 4.93 -7.91
CA SER A 30 -10.27 4.39 -7.68
C SER A 30 -11.33 5.12 -8.52
N GLN A 31 -11.29 6.45 -8.56
CA GLN A 31 -12.20 7.25 -9.38
C GLN A 31 -11.98 7.03 -10.88
N MET A 32 -10.72 6.94 -11.33
CA MET A 32 -10.36 6.77 -12.75
C MET A 32 -10.69 5.37 -13.27
N THR A 33 -10.58 4.34 -12.43
CA THR A 33 -10.79 2.93 -12.79
C THR A 33 -12.17 2.40 -12.41
N GLN A 34 -12.97 3.18 -11.67
CA GLN A 34 -14.23 2.75 -11.07
C GLN A 34 -14.08 1.52 -10.13
N MET A 35 -12.88 1.33 -9.59
CA MET A 35 -12.58 0.31 -8.57
C MET A 35 -12.80 0.91 -7.18
N GLU A 36 -13.16 0.07 -6.20
CA GLU A 36 -13.31 0.52 -4.81
C GLU A 36 -11.93 0.80 -4.18
N PHE A 37 -11.81 1.92 -3.45
CA PHE A 37 -10.59 2.24 -2.68
C PHE A 37 -10.64 1.63 -1.29
N VAL A 38 -9.58 0.95 -0.91
CA VAL A 38 -9.37 0.39 0.43
C VAL A 38 -8.07 0.91 1.04
N ASP A 39 -8.18 1.60 2.17
CA ASP A 39 -7.04 1.83 3.07
C ASP A 39 -6.90 0.62 3.99
N MET A 40 -5.78 -0.09 3.89
CA MET A 40 -5.59 -1.37 4.57
C MET A 40 -5.57 -1.22 6.10
N ASP A 41 -4.97 -0.15 6.62
CA ASP A 41 -4.94 0.08 8.06
C ASP A 41 -6.37 0.33 8.59
N GLY A 42 -7.15 1.17 7.90
CA GLY A 42 -8.56 1.42 8.21
C GLY A 42 -9.43 0.16 8.09
N TYR A 43 -9.14 -0.69 7.12
CA TYR A 43 -9.82 -1.99 6.97
C TYR A 43 -9.58 -2.92 8.16
N ILE A 44 -8.33 -3.02 8.60
CA ILE A 44 -7.94 -3.81 9.78
C ILE A 44 -8.60 -3.25 11.05
N GLU A 45 -8.54 -1.94 11.27
CA GLU A 45 -9.17 -1.28 12.40
C GLU A 45 -10.67 -1.53 12.49
N LYS A 46 -11.36 -1.46 11.35
CA LYS A 46 -12.80 -1.74 11.27
C LYS A 46 -13.12 -3.19 11.63
N ARG A 47 -12.32 -4.15 11.17
CA ARG A 47 -12.50 -5.58 11.51
C ARG A 47 -12.21 -5.87 12.96
N ALA A 48 -11.14 -5.30 13.50
CA ALA A 48 -10.74 -5.49 14.89
C ALA A 48 -11.62 -4.73 15.88
N GLY A 49 -12.44 -3.78 15.42
CA GLY A 49 -13.21 -2.88 16.29
C GLY A 49 -12.31 -1.98 17.15
N MET A 50 -11.08 -1.73 16.75
CA MET A 50 -10.04 -1.14 17.56
C MET A 50 -9.01 -0.39 16.68
N LYS A 51 -8.46 0.71 17.18
CA LYS A 51 -7.41 1.46 16.48
C LYS A 51 -6.07 0.72 16.48
N SER A 52 -5.27 0.93 15.44
CA SER A 52 -3.96 0.27 15.31
C SER A 52 -3.06 0.44 16.55
N PRO A 53 -2.90 1.63 17.14
CA PRO A 53 -2.12 1.78 18.37
C PRO A 53 -2.62 0.92 19.53
N ASP A 54 -3.96 0.82 19.69
CA ASP A 54 -4.58 0.01 20.75
C ASP A 54 -4.36 -1.49 20.51
N ILE A 55 -4.36 -1.92 19.25
CA ILE A 55 -4.05 -3.30 18.88
C ILE A 55 -2.60 -3.64 19.27
N PHE A 56 -1.64 -2.75 18.95
CA PHE A 56 -0.24 -2.93 19.32
C PHE A 56 -0.06 -2.98 20.85
N GLU A 57 -0.72 -2.09 21.58
CA GLU A 57 -0.61 -2.03 23.04
C GLU A 57 -1.20 -3.28 23.72
N LYS A 58 -2.39 -3.72 23.28
CA LYS A 58 -3.12 -4.83 23.91
C LYS A 58 -2.65 -6.22 23.48
N HIS A 59 -2.29 -6.37 22.21
CA HIS A 59 -2.05 -7.68 21.58
C HIS A 59 -0.63 -7.85 21.01
N GLY A 60 0.12 -6.75 20.89
CA GLY A 60 1.49 -6.75 20.37
C GLY A 60 1.59 -6.73 18.85
N GLU A 61 2.83 -6.59 18.37
CA GLU A 61 3.12 -6.47 16.93
C GLU A 61 2.75 -7.74 16.16
N GLY A 62 3.05 -8.92 16.69
CA GLY A 62 2.78 -10.20 16.02
C GLY A 62 1.31 -10.36 15.64
N PHE A 63 0.42 -10.03 16.55
CA PHE A 63 -1.03 -10.08 16.31
C PHE A 63 -1.46 -9.10 15.22
N PHE A 64 -0.92 -7.86 15.22
CA PHE A 64 -1.20 -6.91 14.16
C PHE A 64 -0.72 -7.41 12.80
N ARG A 65 0.46 -8.04 12.72
CA ARG A 65 0.98 -8.64 11.49
C ARG A 65 0.13 -9.80 10.97
N ASP A 66 -0.51 -10.54 11.86
CA ASP A 66 -1.46 -11.59 11.45
C ASP A 66 -2.74 -10.97 10.88
N LEU A 67 -3.26 -9.90 11.47
CA LEU A 67 -4.38 -9.16 10.90
C LEU A 67 -4.06 -8.53 9.53
N GLU A 68 -2.83 -8.02 9.33
CA GLU A 68 -2.37 -7.57 8.01
C GLU A 68 -2.38 -8.71 6.99
N HIS A 69 -1.94 -9.90 7.39
CA HIS A 69 -1.94 -11.06 6.49
C HIS A 69 -3.35 -11.52 6.14
N GLU A 70 -4.23 -11.63 7.12
CA GLU A 70 -5.64 -11.97 6.88
C GLU A 70 -6.31 -10.98 5.93
N ALA A 71 -6.07 -9.67 6.13
CA ALA A 71 -6.59 -8.63 5.24
C ALA A 71 -6.03 -8.76 3.82
N ALA A 72 -4.73 -9.05 3.66
CA ALA A 72 -4.12 -9.26 2.36
C ALA A 72 -4.74 -10.43 1.60
N VAL A 73 -4.93 -11.56 2.27
CA VAL A 73 -5.58 -12.75 1.69
C VAL A 73 -7.02 -12.46 1.28
N GLU A 74 -7.80 -11.85 2.17
CA GLU A 74 -9.22 -11.56 1.91
C GLU A 74 -9.41 -10.58 0.75
N LEU A 75 -8.64 -9.48 0.71
CA LEU A 75 -8.70 -8.49 -0.36
C LEU A 75 -8.27 -9.10 -1.71
N SER A 76 -7.27 -9.98 -1.70
CA SER A 76 -6.80 -10.67 -2.91
C SER A 76 -7.83 -11.61 -3.49
N GLN A 77 -8.54 -12.34 -2.63
CA GLN A 77 -9.59 -13.27 -3.07
C GLN A 77 -10.82 -12.56 -3.66
N ARG A 78 -11.14 -11.37 -3.17
CA ARG A 78 -12.28 -10.58 -3.67
C ARG A 78 -12.00 -9.91 -5.00
N GLY A 79 -10.82 -9.29 -5.13
CA GLY A 79 -10.42 -8.52 -6.32
C GLY A 79 -11.21 -7.23 -6.54
N GLY A 80 -10.76 -6.44 -7.51
CA GLY A 80 -11.45 -5.19 -7.93
C GLY A 80 -11.21 -3.98 -7.02
N TYR A 81 -10.17 -3.99 -6.21
CA TYR A 81 -9.81 -2.91 -5.31
C TYR A 81 -8.55 -2.15 -5.74
N VAL A 82 -8.53 -0.87 -5.41
CA VAL A 82 -7.28 -0.10 -5.27
C VAL A 82 -6.94 -0.10 -3.79
N VAL A 83 -5.90 -0.84 -3.39
CA VAL A 83 -5.50 -1.03 -2.00
C VAL A 83 -4.31 -0.15 -1.68
N ALA A 84 -4.43 0.72 -0.68
CA ALA A 84 -3.27 1.42 -0.09
C ALA A 84 -2.78 0.62 1.11
N THR A 85 -1.60 -0.01 1.00
CA THR A 85 -1.05 -0.84 2.08
C THR A 85 -0.48 -0.02 3.22
N GLY A 86 -0.46 -0.58 4.42
CA GLY A 86 0.33 -0.07 5.54
C GLY A 86 1.84 -0.11 5.23
N GLY A 87 2.61 0.80 5.82
CA GLY A 87 4.03 0.93 5.51
C GLY A 87 4.88 -0.30 5.85
N GLY A 88 4.42 -1.16 6.75
CA GLY A 88 5.11 -2.41 7.11
C GLY A 88 4.59 -3.65 6.36
N ALA A 89 3.40 -3.61 5.77
CA ALA A 89 2.71 -4.78 5.26
C ALA A 89 3.53 -5.56 4.22
N LEU A 90 4.07 -4.88 3.22
CA LEU A 90 4.85 -5.51 2.14
C LEU A 90 6.34 -5.72 2.45
N THR A 91 6.74 -5.55 3.70
CA THR A 91 8.04 -6.02 4.17
C THR A 91 8.01 -7.52 4.58
N PHE A 92 6.82 -8.10 4.65
CA PHE A 92 6.59 -9.52 4.96
C PHE A 92 6.25 -10.29 3.69
N GLN A 93 7.05 -11.31 3.37
CA GLN A 93 6.91 -12.09 2.13
C GLN A 93 5.52 -12.72 2.00
N ARG A 94 4.93 -13.24 3.09
CA ARG A 94 3.59 -13.83 3.08
C ARG A 94 2.50 -12.88 2.56
N ASN A 95 2.62 -11.57 2.83
CA ASN A 95 1.67 -10.58 2.34
C ASN A 95 1.92 -10.25 0.86
N VAL A 96 3.20 -10.22 0.46
CA VAL A 96 3.57 -10.06 -0.97
C VAL A 96 2.98 -11.20 -1.79
N ASP A 97 3.16 -12.44 -1.33
CA ASP A 97 2.66 -13.63 -2.02
C ASP A 97 1.13 -13.59 -2.13
N ALA A 98 0.43 -13.28 -1.03
CA ALA A 98 -1.03 -13.14 -1.02
C ALA A 98 -1.52 -12.08 -2.02
N PHE A 99 -0.91 -10.90 -2.05
CA PHE A 99 -1.32 -9.85 -2.98
C PHE A 99 -0.98 -10.16 -4.44
N LYS A 100 0.08 -10.91 -4.72
CA LYS A 100 0.43 -11.33 -6.09
C LYS A 100 -0.53 -12.37 -6.67
N GLU A 101 -1.24 -13.12 -5.84
CA GLU A 101 -2.28 -14.05 -6.30
C GLU A 101 -3.50 -13.33 -6.89
N GLY A 102 -3.84 -12.14 -6.38
CA GLY A 102 -5.06 -11.41 -6.78
C GLY A 102 -4.83 -9.98 -7.26
N GLY A 103 -3.60 -9.56 -7.53
CA GLY A 103 -3.34 -8.19 -7.90
C GLY A 103 -1.94 -7.89 -8.42
N VAL A 104 -1.72 -6.63 -8.68
CA VAL A 104 -0.45 -6.07 -9.15
C VAL A 104 0.09 -5.10 -8.11
N ILE A 105 1.31 -5.31 -7.66
CA ILE A 105 1.96 -4.46 -6.66
C ILE A 105 2.68 -3.31 -7.37
N VAL A 106 2.25 -2.08 -7.08
CA VAL A 106 2.80 -0.84 -7.63
C VAL A 106 3.53 -0.07 -6.53
N LEU A 107 4.84 0.06 -6.66
CA LEU A 107 5.65 0.88 -5.76
C LEU A 107 5.59 2.35 -6.19
N LEU A 108 5.15 3.22 -5.30
CA LEU A 108 5.28 4.66 -5.42
C LEU A 108 6.64 5.09 -4.85
N ASP A 109 7.62 5.26 -5.76
CA ASP A 109 9.01 5.61 -5.39
C ASP A 109 9.16 7.12 -5.26
N THR A 110 9.17 7.60 -4.03
CA THR A 110 9.34 9.00 -3.69
C THR A 110 10.75 9.23 -3.14
N PRO A 111 11.52 10.22 -3.65
CA PRO A 111 12.83 10.53 -3.13
C PRO A 111 12.82 10.83 -1.63
N LEU A 112 13.82 10.32 -0.91
CA LEU A 112 13.95 10.49 0.55
C LEU A 112 13.84 11.95 0.99
N ARG A 113 14.46 12.88 0.25
CA ARG A 113 14.38 14.32 0.54
C ARG A 113 12.94 14.84 0.55
N VAL A 114 12.12 14.40 -0.41
CA VAL A 114 10.71 14.79 -0.51
C VAL A 114 9.92 14.20 0.66
N LEU A 115 10.17 12.95 1.01
CA LEU A 115 9.56 12.30 2.17
C LEU A 115 9.90 13.03 3.47
N GLN A 116 11.16 13.38 3.68
CA GLN A 116 11.60 14.12 4.86
C GLN A 116 10.91 15.49 4.96
N LEU A 117 10.75 16.22 3.86
CA LEU A 117 10.03 17.48 3.84
C LEU A 117 8.54 17.31 4.20
N ARG A 118 7.87 16.31 3.62
CA ARG A 118 6.45 16.02 3.91
C ARG A 118 6.23 15.60 5.36
N LEU A 119 7.16 14.85 5.92
CA LEU A 119 7.07 14.29 7.27
C LEU A 119 7.64 15.20 8.36
N LYS A 120 8.23 16.34 7.98
CA LYS A 120 8.89 17.28 8.92
C LYS A 120 7.98 17.68 10.10
N ASN A 121 6.73 17.98 9.81
CA ASN A 121 5.76 18.47 10.78
C ASN A 121 4.62 17.47 11.05
N ASP A 122 4.78 16.23 10.63
CA ASP A 122 3.78 15.19 10.87
C ASP A 122 3.71 14.85 12.35
N ARG A 123 2.54 15.09 12.95
CA ARG A 123 2.24 14.82 14.37
C ARG A 123 1.31 13.63 14.56
N ASN A 124 0.79 13.06 13.46
CA ASN A 124 -0.20 12.01 13.51
C ASN A 124 0.43 10.61 13.58
N ARG A 125 1.75 10.49 13.34
CA ARG A 125 2.45 9.21 13.33
C ARG A 125 3.25 9.02 14.61
N PRO A 126 2.89 8.05 15.48
CA PRO A 126 3.62 7.79 16.73
C PRO A 126 5.12 7.55 16.51
N LEU A 127 5.50 6.83 15.45
CA LEU A 127 6.89 6.53 15.11
C LEU A 127 7.75 7.79 14.84
N LEU A 128 7.12 8.91 14.50
CA LEU A 128 7.79 10.18 14.19
C LEU A 128 7.84 11.15 15.38
N GLN A 129 7.25 10.78 16.53
CA GLN A 129 7.27 11.59 17.76
C GLN A 129 8.58 11.36 18.53
N ARG A 130 9.70 11.77 17.92
CA ARG A 130 11.04 11.55 18.43
C ARG A 130 12.01 12.65 18.00
N PRO A 131 13.03 12.98 18.81
CA PRO A 131 13.97 14.06 18.48
C PRO A 131 14.85 13.74 17.27
N ASP A 132 15.18 12.47 17.03
CA ASP A 132 16.02 12.00 15.91
C ASP A 132 15.22 11.62 14.65
N ARG A 133 14.03 12.23 14.45
CA ARG A 133 13.06 11.93 13.39
C ARG A 133 13.70 11.75 11.99
N PHE A 134 14.55 12.68 11.56
CA PHE A 134 15.16 12.62 10.22
C PHE A 134 16.13 11.46 10.05
N ARG A 135 16.89 11.16 11.11
CA ARG A 135 17.78 10.00 11.13
C ARG A 135 16.96 8.71 11.06
N PHE A 136 15.93 8.60 11.87
CA PHE A 136 15.01 7.46 11.88
C PHE A 136 14.34 7.24 10.53
N ILE A 137 13.80 8.28 9.88
CA ILE A 137 13.21 8.21 8.55
C ILE A 137 14.22 7.65 7.54
N ARG A 138 15.46 8.14 7.55
CA ARG A 138 16.50 7.67 6.64
C ARG A 138 16.84 6.21 6.85
N GLU A 139 17.07 5.79 8.08
CA GLU A 139 17.41 4.40 8.43
C GLU A 139 16.26 3.45 8.06
N LEU A 140 15.04 3.81 8.39
CA LEU A 140 13.85 3.03 8.05
C LEU A 140 13.62 2.95 6.52
N HIS A 141 13.85 4.04 5.80
CA HIS A 141 13.78 4.09 4.34
C HIS A 141 14.83 3.16 3.72
N GLN A 142 16.09 3.24 4.16
CA GLN A 142 17.15 2.36 3.69
C GLN A 142 16.84 0.88 3.92
N LYS A 143 16.22 0.54 5.05
CA LYS A 143 15.81 -0.83 5.38
C LYS A 143 14.64 -1.33 4.52
N ARG A 144 13.63 -0.49 4.27
CA ARG A 144 12.38 -0.91 3.63
C ARG A 144 12.39 -0.85 2.11
N MET A 145 13.06 0.13 1.51
CA MET A 145 13.04 0.32 0.05
C MET A 145 13.52 -0.90 -0.76
N PRO A 146 14.58 -1.63 -0.37
CA PRO A 146 14.96 -2.86 -1.07
C PRO A 146 13.85 -3.93 -1.03
N LEU A 147 13.11 -4.02 0.08
CA LEU A 147 11.99 -4.97 0.23
C LEU A 147 10.82 -4.57 -0.67
N TYR A 148 10.46 -3.29 -0.70
CA TYR A 148 9.40 -2.78 -1.56
C TYR A 148 9.74 -2.98 -3.05
N ARG A 149 10.97 -2.70 -3.47
CA ARG A 149 11.40 -2.90 -4.87
C ARG A 149 11.37 -4.36 -5.28
N ARG A 150 11.72 -5.27 -4.39
CA ARG A 150 11.63 -6.71 -4.64
C ARG A 150 10.18 -7.20 -4.73
N ALA A 151 9.29 -6.62 -3.94
CA ALA A 151 7.86 -6.96 -3.94
C ALA A 151 7.13 -6.44 -5.18
N ALA A 152 7.53 -5.27 -5.69
CA ALA A 152 6.81 -4.54 -6.73
C ALA A 152 6.89 -5.21 -8.10
N ASP A 153 5.75 -5.24 -8.78
CA ASP A 153 5.65 -5.60 -10.21
C ASP A 153 5.90 -4.38 -11.10
N VAL A 154 5.56 -3.18 -10.58
CA VAL A 154 5.73 -1.89 -11.26
C VAL A 154 6.31 -0.87 -10.27
N VAL A 155 7.27 -0.07 -10.72
CA VAL A 155 7.85 1.03 -9.94
C VAL A 155 7.55 2.36 -10.61
N ILE A 156 6.87 3.25 -9.91
CA ILE A 156 6.45 4.56 -10.42
C ILE A 156 7.14 5.68 -9.63
N PRO A 157 8.00 6.48 -10.26
CA PRO A 157 8.53 7.69 -9.64
C PRO A 157 7.41 8.69 -9.39
N THR A 158 7.28 9.18 -8.16
CA THR A 158 6.22 10.13 -7.80
C THR A 158 6.62 11.56 -8.17
N LYS A 159 6.76 11.83 -9.45
CA LYS A 159 7.04 13.17 -9.98
C LYS A 159 5.74 13.83 -10.46
N GLY A 160 5.57 15.10 -10.12
CA GLY A 160 4.41 15.89 -10.56
C GLY A 160 3.18 15.75 -9.65
N SER A 161 2.01 16.07 -10.22
CA SER A 161 0.74 16.02 -9.50
C SER A 161 0.26 14.57 -9.25
N PRO A 162 -0.62 14.35 -8.26
CA PRO A 162 -1.24 13.04 -8.07
C PRO A 162 -1.93 12.49 -9.33
N ASN A 163 -2.53 13.36 -10.15
CA ASN A 163 -3.13 12.96 -11.43
C ASN A 163 -2.07 12.47 -12.44
N ALA A 164 -0.90 13.10 -12.47
CA ALA A 164 0.20 12.66 -13.33
C ALA A 164 0.73 11.28 -12.89
N VAL A 165 0.86 11.05 -11.58
CA VAL A 165 1.25 9.76 -11.02
C VAL A 165 0.22 8.68 -11.37
N CYS A 166 -1.08 8.95 -11.24
CA CYS A 166 -2.13 8.01 -11.62
C CYS A 166 -2.04 7.61 -13.10
N ARG A 167 -1.85 8.57 -14.01
CA ARG A 167 -1.67 8.27 -15.45
C ARG A 167 -0.47 7.37 -15.70
N GLN A 168 0.66 7.63 -15.03
CA GLN A 168 1.85 6.78 -15.14
C GLN A 168 1.58 5.35 -14.64
N VAL A 169 0.84 5.20 -13.54
CA VAL A 169 0.42 3.88 -13.04
C VAL A 169 -0.39 3.15 -14.09
N LEU A 170 -1.45 3.78 -14.63
CA LEU A 170 -2.34 3.16 -15.61
C LEU A 170 -1.58 2.78 -16.89
N GLN A 171 -0.75 3.67 -17.41
CA GLN A 171 0.08 3.40 -18.57
C GLN A 171 1.02 2.20 -18.35
N ALA A 172 1.69 2.14 -17.21
CA ALA A 172 2.60 1.04 -16.90
C ALA A 172 1.87 -0.31 -16.74
N LEU A 173 0.64 -0.29 -16.23
CA LEU A 173 -0.21 -1.50 -16.16
C LEU A 173 -0.64 -1.97 -17.55
N GLU A 174 -1.02 -1.06 -18.44
CA GLU A 174 -1.36 -1.35 -19.83
C GLU A 174 -0.18 -1.94 -20.60
N GLU A 175 1.00 -1.32 -20.52
CA GLU A 175 2.24 -1.77 -21.20
C GLU A 175 2.67 -3.18 -20.76
N LYS A 176 2.35 -3.57 -19.53
CA LYS A 176 2.64 -4.91 -19.00
C LYS A 176 1.49 -5.91 -19.19
N ASN A 177 0.41 -5.54 -19.88
CA ASN A 177 -0.82 -6.35 -20.00
C ASN A 177 -1.39 -6.80 -18.63
N LEU A 178 -1.29 -5.93 -17.64
CA LEU A 178 -1.76 -6.15 -16.28
C LEU A 178 -3.07 -5.39 -16.00
N THR A 179 -3.81 -5.03 -17.05
CA THR A 179 -5.12 -4.38 -16.96
C THR A 179 -6.22 -5.43 -16.91
N ASN A 180 -7.27 -5.11 -16.18
CA ASN A 180 -8.52 -5.85 -16.26
C ASN A 180 -9.19 -5.51 -17.62
N SER A 181 -9.13 -6.43 -18.57
CA SER A 181 -9.84 -6.36 -19.86
C SER A 181 -11.34 -6.46 -19.64
#